data_cd708ccf536e2f67ba0f47a313d29950
#
_entry.id   cd708ccf536e2f67ba0f47a313d29950
#
_cell.length_a   1.000
_cell.length_b   1.000
_cell.length_c   1.000
_cell.angle_alpha   90.00
_cell.angle_beta   90.00
_cell.angle_gamma   90.00
#
_symmetry.space_group_name_H-M   'P 1'
#
loop_
_entity.id
_entity.type
_entity.pdbx_description
1 polymer ?
#
loop_
_entity_poly.entity_id
_entity_poly.type
_entity_poly.pdbx_seq_one_letter_code
_entity_poly.pdbx_strand_id
1 'polypeptide(L)'
;MSDDVLSDLQNRVANMVRRGVIHSVKHGPQPFCRVEIGENITTWLPLCQGFAGAYRSDSNPCAVGDPVTVLSESGELNNGRVFPGWNTGAMPAPEGSDAEHITRFSDGAEFRYNRETHAFTLTLPENGTYEIIGKGTLRGPVEITDTLTVKGKTELQADTAVTGDLSATGDISDGKSTLDRIREIYNGHTLLDPHGGSTDKPNNHM
;
A
#
# COMPACT_ATOMS: atom_id res chain seq x y z
N MET A 1 -7.98 -58.91 10.12
CA MET A 1 -8.54 -57.74 9.49
C MET A 1 -8.76 -58.15 8.04
N SER A 2 -9.95 -57.93 7.48
CA SER A 2 -10.18 -58.34 6.07
C SER A 2 -9.36 -57.40 5.15
N ASP A 3 -8.92 -57.91 4.00
CA ASP A 3 -8.15 -57.13 3.02
C ASP A 3 -8.87 -55.84 2.60
N ASP A 4 -10.21 -55.88 2.57
CA ASP A 4 -11.05 -54.70 2.28
C ASP A 4 -10.89 -53.57 3.31
N VAL A 5 -10.84 -53.93 4.61
CA VAL A 5 -10.65 -52.94 5.70
C VAL A 5 -9.27 -52.30 5.64
N LEU A 6 -8.25 -53.09 5.31
CA LEU A 6 -6.89 -52.60 5.15
C LEU A 6 -6.78 -51.66 3.94
N SER A 7 -7.40 -52.03 2.82
CA SER A 7 -7.45 -51.21 1.62
C SER A 7 -8.19 -49.88 1.85
N ASP A 8 -9.34 -49.89 2.55
CA ASP A 8 -10.08 -48.67 2.90
C ASP A 8 -9.22 -47.74 3.79
N LEU A 9 -8.56 -48.31 4.81
CA LEU A 9 -7.67 -47.55 5.68
C LEU A 9 -6.51 -46.90 4.90
N GLN A 10 -5.88 -47.67 4.01
CA GLN A 10 -4.79 -47.17 3.16
C GLN A 10 -5.26 -46.00 2.28
N ASN A 11 -6.44 -46.12 1.65
CA ASN A 11 -7.03 -45.07 0.83
C ASN A 11 -7.35 -43.81 1.67
N ARG A 12 -7.91 -43.97 2.86
CA ARG A 12 -8.18 -42.84 3.76
C ARG A 12 -6.91 -42.13 4.17
N VAL A 13 -5.89 -42.88 4.58
CA VAL A 13 -4.58 -42.30 4.93
C VAL A 13 -3.97 -41.57 3.75
N ALA A 14 -3.99 -42.14 2.56
CA ALA A 14 -3.48 -41.51 1.34
C ALA A 14 -4.22 -40.23 0.97
N ASN A 15 -5.49 -40.10 1.33
CA ASN A 15 -6.31 -38.94 1.01
C ASN A 15 -6.32 -37.86 2.11
N MET A 16 -5.69 -38.06 3.27
CA MET A 16 -5.65 -37.06 4.34
C MET A 16 -4.95 -35.78 3.92
N VAL A 17 -3.90 -35.91 3.10
CA VAL A 17 -3.14 -34.74 2.58
C VAL A 17 -2.89 -34.97 1.09
N ARG A 18 -3.46 -34.12 0.26
CA ARG A 18 -3.32 -34.19 -1.19
C ARG A 18 -2.87 -32.88 -1.78
N ARG A 19 -2.01 -32.92 -2.77
CA ARG A 19 -1.64 -31.76 -3.59
C ARG A 19 -2.52 -31.72 -4.83
N GLY A 20 -2.87 -30.52 -5.27
CA GLY A 20 -3.63 -30.33 -6.49
C GLY A 20 -3.51 -28.90 -6.99
N VAL A 21 -4.30 -28.57 -7.99
CA VAL A 21 -4.44 -27.22 -8.53
C VAL A 21 -5.90 -26.81 -8.49
N ILE A 22 -6.16 -25.51 -8.36
CA ILE A 22 -7.53 -24.99 -8.38
C ILE A 22 -8.13 -25.17 -9.78
N HIS A 23 -9.18 -25.94 -9.87
CA HIS A 23 -9.98 -26.14 -11.10
C HIS A 23 -11.04 -25.04 -11.26
N SER A 24 -11.70 -24.64 -10.18
CA SER A 24 -12.75 -23.62 -10.17
C SER A 24 -12.77 -22.91 -8.82
N VAL A 25 -13.09 -21.62 -8.81
CA VAL A 25 -13.14 -20.81 -7.58
C VAL A 25 -14.43 -20.01 -7.50
N LYS A 26 -14.95 -19.84 -6.29
CA LYS A 26 -16.04 -18.93 -5.93
C LYS A 26 -15.50 -17.95 -4.88
N HIS A 27 -15.39 -16.69 -5.28
CA HIS A 27 -15.03 -15.61 -4.37
C HIS A 27 -16.25 -15.16 -3.55
N GLY A 28 -16.00 -14.53 -2.41
CA GLY A 28 -17.04 -14.00 -1.55
C GLY A 28 -16.65 -14.07 -0.06
N PRO A 29 -17.59 -13.75 0.85
CA PRO A 29 -17.32 -13.77 2.30
C PRO A 29 -16.88 -15.15 2.83
N GLN A 30 -17.29 -16.21 2.17
CA GLN A 30 -16.85 -17.58 2.39
C GLN A 30 -16.35 -18.15 1.04
N PRO A 31 -15.06 -18.05 0.74
CA PRO A 31 -14.54 -18.53 -0.53
C PRO A 31 -14.50 -20.05 -0.56
N PHE A 32 -14.85 -20.62 -1.72
CA PHE A 32 -14.79 -22.03 -2.03
C PHE A 32 -14.03 -22.27 -3.32
N CYS A 33 -13.42 -23.44 -3.44
CA CYS A 33 -12.85 -23.89 -4.70
C CYS A 33 -13.09 -25.39 -4.92
N ARG A 34 -12.92 -25.82 -6.16
CA ARG A 34 -12.79 -27.22 -6.55
C ARG A 34 -11.35 -27.44 -6.93
N VAL A 35 -10.79 -28.56 -6.50
CA VAL A 35 -9.38 -28.88 -6.71
C VAL A 35 -9.28 -30.09 -7.61
N GLU A 36 -8.45 -29.99 -8.63
CA GLU A 36 -8.03 -31.08 -9.48
C GLU A 36 -6.86 -31.81 -8.81
N ILE A 37 -7.04 -33.12 -8.59
CA ILE A 37 -6.07 -34.00 -7.95
C ILE A 37 -5.89 -35.22 -8.88
N GLY A 38 -4.89 -35.19 -9.74
CA GLY A 38 -4.75 -36.15 -10.84
C GLY A 38 -5.92 -36.08 -11.80
N GLU A 39 -6.65 -37.12 -12.02
CA GLU A 39 -7.83 -37.18 -12.90
C GLU A 39 -9.14 -36.80 -12.18
N ASN A 40 -9.12 -36.56 -10.89
CA ASN A 40 -10.30 -36.32 -10.08
C ASN A 40 -10.45 -34.84 -9.75
N ILE A 41 -11.69 -34.36 -9.73
CA ILE A 41 -12.05 -33.00 -9.30
C ILE A 41 -12.93 -33.12 -8.04
N THR A 42 -12.54 -32.43 -6.97
CA THR A 42 -13.30 -32.43 -5.71
C THR A 42 -14.66 -31.75 -5.85
N THR A 43 -15.52 -31.90 -4.85
CA THR A 43 -16.66 -31.00 -4.64
C THR A 43 -16.19 -29.59 -4.29
N TRP A 44 -17.12 -28.68 -3.98
CA TRP A 44 -16.78 -27.34 -3.47
C TRP A 44 -16.26 -27.43 -2.04
N LEU A 45 -14.98 -27.15 -1.85
CA LEU A 45 -14.29 -27.17 -0.56
C LEU A 45 -14.03 -25.75 -0.07
N PRO A 46 -14.10 -25.48 1.24
CA PRO A 46 -13.71 -24.19 1.82
C PRO A 46 -12.26 -23.87 1.48
N LEU A 47 -12.03 -22.65 0.98
CA LEU A 47 -10.69 -22.10 0.71
C LEU A 47 -10.21 -21.31 1.93
N CYS A 48 -9.16 -21.80 2.59
CA CYS A 48 -8.60 -21.19 3.76
C CYS A 48 -7.89 -19.87 3.42
N GLN A 49 -8.02 -18.90 4.29
CA GLN A 49 -7.34 -17.61 4.22
C GLN A 49 -6.17 -17.58 5.20
N GLY A 50 -5.28 -16.60 5.07
CA GLY A 50 -4.14 -16.45 5.98
C GLY A 50 -4.57 -16.23 7.42
N PHE A 51 -5.69 -15.52 7.63
CA PHE A 51 -6.31 -15.33 8.92
C PHE A 51 -7.84 -15.17 8.78
N ALA A 52 -8.60 -15.77 9.71
CA ALA A 52 -10.05 -15.65 9.77
C ALA A 52 -10.48 -15.67 11.24
N GLY A 53 -10.55 -14.52 11.88
CA GLY A 53 -10.88 -14.38 13.31
C GLY A 53 -11.56 -13.06 13.62
N ALA A 54 -11.99 -12.92 14.90
CA ALA A 54 -12.75 -11.76 15.35
C ALA A 54 -11.97 -10.42 15.27
N TYR A 55 -10.65 -10.46 15.43
CA TYR A 55 -9.79 -9.25 15.44
C TYR A 55 -9.10 -8.97 14.12
N ARG A 56 -9.00 -9.98 13.25
CA ARG A 56 -8.38 -9.88 11.94
C ARG A 56 -9.03 -10.87 10.99
N SER A 57 -9.28 -10.45 9.78
CA SER A 57 -9.73 -11.30 8.69
C SER A 57 -9.02 -10.89 7.41
N ASP A 58 -8.44 -11.87 6.72
CA ASP A 58 -7.74 -11.66 5.46
C ASP A 58 -8.64 -12.11 4.30
N SER A 59 -8.45 -11.49 3.14
CA SER A 59 -9.03 -11.92 1.88
C SER A 59 -7.93 -11.98 0.84
N ASN A 60 -7.44 -13.21 0.56
CA ASN A 60 -6.46 -13.48 -0.49
C ASN A 60 -7.17 -14.26 -1.60
N PRO A 61 -7.55 -13.62 -2.71
CA PRO A 61 -8.17 -14.29 -3.82
C PRO A 61 -7.18 -15.24 -4.49
N CYS A 62 -7.61 -16.49 -4.71
CA CYS A 62 -6.88 -17.46 -5.51
C CYS A 62 -7.47 -17.52 -6.92
N ALA A 63 -6.68 -17.98 -7.88
CA ALA A 63 -7.06 -18.15 -9.26
C ALA A 63 -7.11 -19.63 -9.67
N VAL A 64 -7.77 -19.90 -10.79
CA VAL A 64 -7.71 -21.23 -11.45
C VAL A 64 -6.26 -21.49 -11.86
N GLY A 65 -5.77 -22.70 -11.56
CA GLY A 65 -4.38 -23.09 -11.80
C GLY A 65 -3.44 -22.90 -10.61
N ASP A 66 -3.86 -22.20 -9.55
CA ASP A 66 -3.04 -22.02 -8.36
C ASP A 66 -2.79 -23.36 -7.65
N PRO A 67 -1.53 -23.65 -7.26
CA PRO A 67 -1.19 -24.86 -6.53
C PRO A 67 -1.68 -24.79 -5.09
N VAL A 68 -2.31 -25.87 -4.64
CA VAL A 68 -2.93 -25.95 -3.32
C VAL A 68 -2.71 -27.30 -2.65
N THR A 69 -2.86 -27.30 -1.33
CA THR A 69 -2.91 -28.52 -0.52
C THR A 69 -4.31 -28.71 0.03
N VAL A 70 -4.88 -29.89 -0.14
CA VAL A 70 -6.15 -30.30 0.46
C VAL A 70 -5.85 -31.11 1.72
N LEU A 71 -6.36 -30.68 2.85
CA LEU A 71 -6.37 -31.44 4.10
C LEU A 71 -7.78 -31.99 4.33
N SER A 72 -7.89 -33.32 4.42
CA SER A 72 -9.17 -34.01 4.54
C SER A 72 -9.24 -34.77 5.86
N GLU A 73 -10.20 -34.39 6.70
CA GLU A 73 -10.43 -35.10 7.94
C GLU A 73 -10.85 -36.56 7.64
N SER A 74 -10.19 -37.50 8.30
CA SER A 74 -10.42 -38.94 8.09
C SER A 74 -10.24 -39.43 6.65
N GLY A 75 -9.56 -38.69 5.79
CA GLY A 75 -9.30 -39.03 4.39
C GLY A 75 -10.51 -38.95 3.45
N GLU A 76 -11.58 -38.26 3.87
CA GLU A 76 -12.75 -38.01 3.03
C GLU A 76 -12.53 -36.66 2.28
N LEU A 77 -12.19 -36.74 1.00
CA LEU A 77 -11.84 -35.57 0.19
C LEU A 77 -12.97 -34.50 0.12
N ASN A 78 -14.22 -34.93 0.20
CA ASN A 78 -15.37 -34.03 0.14
C ASN A 78 -15.57 -33.20 1.44
N ASN A 79 -14.89 -33.56 2.52
CA ASN A 79 -14.87 -32.80 3.78
C ASN A 79 -13.56 -32.04 3.97
N GLY A 80 -12.75 -31.95 2.93
CA GLY A 80 -11.46 -31.28 2.98
C GLY A 80 -11.53 -29.75 3.09
N ARG A 81 -10.41 -29.17 3.46
CA ARG A 81 -10.14 -27.74 3.40
C ARG A 81 -8.93 -27.49 2.52
N VAL A 82 -8.95 -26.38 1.79
CA VAL A 82 -7.93 -26.05 0.81
C VAL A 82 -7.02 -24.98 1.33
N PHE A 83 -5.71 -25.23 1.28
CA PHE A 83 -4.66 -24.30 1.73
C PHE A 83 -3.80 -23.94 0.53
N PRO A 84 -3.80 -22.65 0.10
CA PRO A 84 -2.86 -22.13 -0.90
C PRO A 84 -1.47 -21.89 -0.28
N GLY A 85 -0.51 -21.51 -1.10
CA GLY A 85 0.73 -20.92 -0.60
C GLY A 85 1.97 -21.79 -0.69
N TRP A 86 2.09 -22.64 -1.73
CA TRP A 86 3.37 -23.24 -2.07
C TRP A 86 3.75 -22.96 -3.53
N ASN A 87 5.04 -22.66 -3.74
CA ASN A 87 5.54 -22.30 -5.05
C ASN A 87 5.87 -23.53 -5.90
N THR A 88 5.71 -23.39 -7.20
CA THR A 88 6.03 -24.43 -8.20
C THR A 88 6.86 -23.82 -9.32
N GLY A 89 7.36 -24.65 -10.26
CA GLY A 89 8.01 -24.13 -11.45
C GLY A 89 7.10 -23.30 -12.36
N ALA A 90 5.79 -23.53 -12.33
CA ALA A 90 4.79 -22.73 -13.05
C ALA A 90 4.38 -21.48 -12.29
N MET A 91 4.47 -21.49 -10.95
CA MET A 91 4.12 -20.38 -10.04
C MET A 91 5.30 -20.14 -9.08
N PRO A 92 6.43 -19.59 -9.56
CA PRO A 92 7.62 -19.36 -8.74
C PRO A 92 7.40 -18.25 -7.72
N ALA A 93 8.23 -18.25 -6.67
CA ALA A 93 8.34 -17.10 -5.79
C ALA A 93 8.88 -15.88 -6.56
N PRO A 94 8.55 -14.65 -6.14
CA PRO A 94 9.19 -13.46 -6.69
C PRO A 94 10.72 -13.54 -6.55
N GLU A 95 11.42 -13.08 -7.58
CA GLU A 95 12.89 -13.00 -7.53
C GLU A 95 13.33 -11.97 -6.49
N GLY A 96 14.32 -12.32 -5.69
CA GLY A 96 14.91 -11.48 -4.66
C GLY A 96 16.07 -12.20 -3.98
N SER A 97 16.76 -11.50 -3.08
CA SER A 97 17.80 -12.07 -2.22
C SER A 97 17.17 -12.70 -0.96
N ASP A 98 17.96 -13.46 -0.21
CA ASP A 98 17.57 -14.01 1.08
C ASP A 98 17.39 -12.94 2.18
N ALA A 99 17.85 -11.71 1.92
CA ALA A 99 17.62 -10.55 2.77
C ALA A 99 16.25 -9.87 2.54
N GLU A 100 15.52 -10.24 1.50
CA GLU A 100 14.32 -9.54 1.06
C GLU A 100 13.03 -10.33 1.35
N HIS A 101 12.07 -9.62 1.91
CA HIS A 101 10.69 -10.06 2.00
C HIS A 101 9.87 -9.37 0.92
N ILE A 102 9.26 -10.15 0.03
CA ILE A 102 8.58 -9.61 -1.17
C ILE A 102 7.17 -10.15 -1.26
N THR A 103 6.22 -9.25 -1.50
CA THR A 103 4.87 -9.58 -1.95
C THR A 103 4.62 -8.90 -3.27
N ARG A 104 4.44 -9.65 -4.34
CA ARG A 104 4.17 -9.15 -5.70
C ARG A 104 2.79 -9.53 -6.15
N PHE A 105 2.08 -8.59 -6.74
CA PHE A 105 0.77 -8.79 -7.35
C PHE A 105 0.90 -9.00 -8.86
N SER A 106 -0.13 -9.55 -9.48
CA SER A 106 -0.12 -9.88 -10.91
C SER A 106 -0.03 -8.69 -11.85
N ASP A 107 -0.40 -7.50 -11.38
CA ASP A 107 -0.30 -6.22 -12.11
C ASP A 107 1.05 -5.54 -11.98
N GLY A 108 1.99 -6.14 -11.22
CA GLY A 108 3.33 -5.61 -10.96
C GLY A 108 3.43 -4.75 -9.70
N ALA A 109 2.34 -4.50 -8.98
CA ALA A 109 2.45 -3.87 -7.66
C ALA A 109 3.26 -4.74 -6.71
N GLU A 110 4.09 -4.12 -5.88
CA GLU A 110 5.01 -4.84 -5.01
C GLU A 110 5.24 -4.13 -3.67
N PHE A 111 5.19 -4.92 -2.59
CA PHE A 111 5.75 -4.56 -1.29
C PHE A 111 7.08 -5.28 -1.12
N ARG A 112 8.14 -4.54 -0.81
CA ARG A 112 9.47 -5.09 -0.60
C ARG A 112 10.08 -4.52 0.69
N TYR A 113 10.63 -5.38 1.52
CA TYR A 113 11.45 -4.99 2.66
C TYR A 113 12.80 -5.71 2.60
N ASN A 114 13.88 -4.95 2.62
CA ASN A 114 15.23 -5.48 2.69
C ASN A 114 15.78 -5.28 4.11
N ARG A 115 16.10 -6.39 4.78
CA ARG A 115 16.55 -6.38 6.19
C ARG A 115 18.01 -5.94 6.36
N GLU A 116 18.84 -5.95 5.32
CA GLU A 116 20.21 -5.49 5.37
C GLU A 116 20.34 -3.98 5.19
N THR A 117 19.60 -3.44 4.24
CA THR A 117 19.56 -2.00 3.99
C THR A 117 18.49 -1.28 4.81
N HIS A 118 17.61 -2.02 5.49
CA HIS A 118 16.46 -1.53 6.25
C HIS A 118 15.47 -0.73 5.39
N ALA A 119 15.46 -0.93 4.09
CA ALA A 119 14.62 -0.22 3.15
C ALA A 119 13.26 -0.91 3.00
N PHE A 120 12.18 -0.14 3.13
CA PHE A 120 10.83 -0.55 2.76
C PHE A 120 10.41 0.19 1.49
N THR A 121 9.98 -0.54 0.47
CA THR A 121 9.56 0.01 -0.82
C THR A 121 8.15 -0.46 -1.15
N LEU A 122 7.29 0.48 -1.54
CA LEU A 122 6.02 0.23 -2.19
C LEU A 122 6.14 0.69 -3.65
N THR A 123 6.03 -0.24 -4.57
CA THR A 123 5.99 0.06 -6.01
C THR A 123 4.59 -0.20 -6.53
N LEU A 124 4.03 0.75 -7.24
CA LEU A 124 2.75 0.62 -7.92
C LEU A 124 2.96 0.62 -9.43
N PRO A 125 2.09 -0.04 -10.21
CA PRO A 125 2.16 0.02 -11.67
C PRO A 125 1.92 1.45 -12.18
N GLU A 126 2.21 1.69 -13.45
CA GLU A 126 1.92 2.97 -14.10
C GLU A 126 0.44 3.36 -13.90
N ASN A 127 0.20 4.60 -13.50
CA ASN A 127 -1.11 5.13 -13.08
C ASN A 127 -1.70 4.52 -11.78
N GLY A 128 -0.92 3.73 -11.04
CA GLY A 128 -1.31 3.28 -9.71
C GLY A 128 -1.39 4.44 -8.72
N THR A 129 -2.35 4.38 -7.81
CA THR A 129 -2.55 5.40 -6.76
C THR A 129 -2.47 4.79 -5.38
N TYR A 130 -2.03 5.59 -4.41
CA TYR A 130 -2.13 5.21 -3.00
C TYR A 130 -2.91 6.27 -2.21
N GLU A 131 -3.64 5.85 -1.20
CA GLU A 131 -4.36 6.72 -0.27
C GLU A 131 -4.09 6.24 1.17
N ILE A 132 -3.74 7.17 2.07
CA ILE A 132 -3.54 6.91 3.48
C ILE A 132 -4.56 7.73 4.26
N ILE A 133 -5.54 7.07 4.86
CA ILE A 133 -6.60 7.71 5.64
C ILE A 133 -6.31 7.52 7.12
N GLY A 134 -6.20 8.62 7.86
CA GLY A 134 -5.97 8.59 9.30
C GLY A 134 -5.27 9.84 9.80
N LYS A 135 -4.95 9.83 11.10
CA LYS A 135 -4.08 10.84 11.72
C LYS A 135 -2.71 10.21 11.88
N GLY A 136 -1.68 10.85 11.35
CA GLY A 136 -0.33 10.29 11.34
C GLY A 136 0.75 11.33 11.58
N THR A 137 1.97 10.84 11.81
CA THR A 137 3.19 11.64 11.90
C THR A 137 4.25 10.97 11.04
N LEU A 138 4.89 11.74 10.15
CA LEU A 138 6.11 11.34 9.47
C LEU A 138 7.30 11.88 10.26
N ARG A 139 8.25 10.99 10.63
CA ARG A 139 9.46 11.36 11.36
C ARG A 139 10.68 11.05 10.51
N GLY A 140 11.50 12.07 10.26
CA GLY A 140 12.69 12.01 9.44
C GLY A 140 12.56 12.90 8.20
N PRO A 141 13.60 12.95 7.37
CA PRO A 141 13.56 13.69 6.11
C PRO A 141 12.47 13.12 5.19
N VAL A 142 11.72 14.02 4.53
CA VAL A 142 10.70 13.67 3.54
C VAL A 142 11.01 14.44 2.27
N GLU A 143 11.15 13.72 1.16
CA GLU A 143 11.31 14.29 -0.17
C GLU A 143 10.02 14.09 -0.96
N ILE A 144 9.54 15.15 -1.61
CA ILE A 144 8.40 15.12 -2.52
C ILE A 144 8.89 15.61 -3.87
N THR A 145 8.96 14.72 -4.85
CA THR A 145 9.57 14.98 -6.15
C THR A 145 8.65 15.65 -7.17
N ASP A 146 7.37 15.79 -6.82
CA ASP A 146 6.36 16.40 -7.66
C ASP A 146 5.52 17.38 -6.84
N THR A 147 4.27 17.59 -7.18
CA THR A 147 3.38 18.61 -6.60
C THR A 147 2.94 18.23 -5.19
N LEU A 148 3.08 19.15 -4.24
CA LEU A 148 2.47 19.09 -2.92
C LEU A 148 1.26 20.03 -2.83
N THR A 149 0.08 19.49 -2.55
CA THR A 149 -1.12 20.30 -2.23
C THR A 149 -1.52 20.10 -0.77
N VAL A 150 -1.50 21.16 0.02
CA VAL A 150 -1.98 21.16 1.42
C VAL A 150 -3.28 21.95 1.50
N LYS A 151 -4.39 21.26 1.82
CA LYS A 151 -5.73 21.89 1.94
C LYS A 151 -5.99 22.53 3.30
N GLY A 152 -5.16 22.28 4.28
CA GLY A 152 -5.27 22.80 5.64
C GLY A 152 -4.20 23.83 5.97
N LYS A 153 -4.19 24.29 7.23
CA LYS A 153 -3.13 25.17 7.74
C LYS A 153 -1.79 24.43 7.73
N THR A 154 -0.76 25.10 7.25
CA THR A 154 0.63 24.65 7.32
C THR A 154 1.38 25.47 8.37
N GLU A 155 2.16 24.83 9.21
CA GLU A 155 3.05 25.46 10.17
C GLU A 155 4.47 24.92 9.96
N LEU A 156 5.39 25.83 9.61
CA LEU A 156 6.81 25.54 9.41
C LEU A 156 7.57 26.17 10.59
N GLN A 157 8.18 25.34 11.44
CA GLN A 157 8.81 25.79 12.69
C GLN A 157 10.31 26.06 12.53
N ALA A 158 10.87 25.83 11.33
CA ALA A 158 12.26 26.11 11.00
C ALA A 158 12.37 26.97 9.74
N ASP A 159 13.60 27.30 9.36
CA ASP A 159 13.91 28.08 8.18
C ASP A 159 13.32 27.44 6.93
N THR A 160 12.79 28.27 6.03
CA THR A 160 12.22 27.84 4.76
C THR A 160 12.98 28.50 3.63
N ALA A 161 13.56 27.72 2.72
CA ALA A 161 14.18 28.17 1.49
C ALA A 161 13.24 27.93 0.31
N VAL A 162 13.00 28.95 -0.50
CA VAL A 162 12.23 28.86 -1.75
C VAL A 162 13.14 29.24 -2.90
N THR A 163 13.34 28.34 -3.86
CA THR A 163 14.21 28.59 -5.04
C THR A 163 13.44 29.18 -6.22
N GLY A 164 12.11 29.11 -6.20
CA GLY A 164 11.22 29.68 -7.20
C GLY A 164 10.46 30.88 -6.67
N ASP A 165 9.39 31.24 -7.37
CA ASP A 165 8.51 32.33 -6.96
C ASP A 165 7.64 31.94 -5.76
N LEU A 166 7.44 32.87 -4.84
CA LEU A 166 6.47 32.77 -3.76
C LEU A 166 5.29 33.71 -4.04
N SER A 167 4.11 33.15 -4.25
CA SER A 167 2.88 33.90 -4.45
C SER A 167 1.91 33.67 -3.29
N ALA A 168 1.31 34.73 -2.81
CA ALA A 168 0.25 34.71 -1.81
C ALA A 168 -0.94 35.55 -2.27
N THR A 169 -2.15 35.02 -2.10
CA THR A 169 -3.41 35.73 -2.37
C THR A 169 -3.91 36.52 -1.18
N GLY A 170 -3.29 36.32 -0.01
CA GLY A 170 -3.55 37.05 1.23
C GLY A 170 -2.32 37.82 1.69
N ASP A 171 -2.40 38.37 2.88
CA ASP A 171 -1.31 39.16 3.47
C ASP A 171 -0.09 38.30 3.80
N ILE A 172 1.08 38.82 3.52
CA ILE A 172 2.36 38.36 4.05
C ILE A 172 2.79 39.34 5.14
N SER A 173 3.00 38.82 6.35
CA SER A 173 3.41 39.67 7.50
C SER A 173 4.63 39.05 8.21
N ASP A 174 5.42 39.92 8.85
CA ASP A 174 6.58 39.57 9.67
C ASP A 174 6.32 39.67 11.19
N GLY A 175 5.06 39.74 11.61
CA GLY A 175 4.66 39.99 13.00
C GLY A 175 4.66 41.45 13.43
N LYS A 176 5.17 42.39 12.61
CA LYS A 176 5.14 43.84 12.85
C LYS A 176 4.18 44.54 11.88
N SER A 177 4.21 44.16 10.62
CA SER A 177 3.41 44.77 9.56
C SER A 177 3.19 43.79 8.40
N THR A 178 2.31 44.14 7.47
CA THR A 178 2.09 43.42 6.20
C THR A 178 2.91 44.10 5.08
N LEU A 179 3.17 43.34 4.02
CA LEU A 179 3.80 43.87 2.81
C LEU A 179 2.96 45.03 2.20
N ASP A 180 1.64 44.92 2.25
CA ASP A 180 0.75 46.00 1.79
C ASP A 180 0.95 47.27 2.59
N ARG A 181 1.06 47.17 3.90
CA ARG A 181 1.32 48.31 4.75
C ARG A 181 2.70 48.94 4.47
N ILE A 182 3.71 48.15 4.22
CA ILE A 182 5.04 48.61 3.83
C ILE A 182 4.96 49.38 2.49
N ARG A 183 4.23 48.85 1.51
CA ARG A 183 4.00 49.53 0.22
C ARG A 183 3.27 50.86 0.40
N GLU A 184 2.23 50.92 1.22
CA GLU A 184 1.51 52.14 1.54
C GLU A 184 2.45 53.23 2.14
N ILE A 185 3.26 52.81 3.14
CA ILE A 185 4.23 53.73 3.78
C ILE A 185 5.25 54.23 2.76
N TYR A 186 5.81 53.30 1.93
CA TYR A 186 6.78 53.67 0.90
C TYR A 186 6.17 54.64 -0.12
N ASN A 187 5.01 54.32 -0.66
CA ASN A 187 4.35 55.14 -1.68
C ASN A 187 3.83 56.48 -1.13
N GLY A 188 3.63 56.58 0.19
CA GLY A 188 3.14 57.77 0.86
C GLY A 188 4.21 58.65 1.52
N HIS A 189 5.46 58.17 1.68
CA HIS A 189 6.45 58.91 2.44
C HIS A 189 6.96 60.15 1.67
N THR A 190 7.27 61.18 2.43
CA THR A 190 7.89 62.41 1.95
C THR A 190 9.02 62.74 2.90
N LEU A 191 10.03 63.48 2.44
CA LEU A 191 11.13 64.00 3.26
C LEU A 191 11.01 65.49 3.42
N LEU A 192 11.39 66.02 4.59
CA LEU A 192 11.50 67.44 4.81
C LEU A 192 12.78 67.97 4.15
N ASP A 193 12.63 68.97 3.31
CA ASP A 193 13.75 69.74 2.77
C ASP A 193 14.34 70.59 3.87
N PRO A 194 15.67 70.78 3.93
CA PRO A 194 16.34 71.70 4.87
C PRO A 194 15.80 73.11 4.87
N HIS A 195 15.11 73.58 3.85
CA HIS A 195 14.49 74.89 3.72
C HIS A 195 13.01 74.91 4.09
N GLY A 196 12.49 73.84 4.72
CA GLY A 196 11.13 73.83 5.25
C GLY A 196 10.05 73.31 4.26
N GLY A 197 10.43 72.94 3.07
CA GLY A 197 9.54 72.28 2.11
C GLY A 197 9.44 70.74 2.37
N SER A 198 8.49 70.11 1.74
CA SER A 198 8.39 68.66 1.70
C SER A 198 8.64 68.14 0.28
N THR A 199 9.36 67.05 0.14
CA THR A 199 9.56 66.39 -1.17
C THR A 199 8.23 65.88 -1.68
N ASP A 200 8.15 65.67 -2.98
CA ASP A 200 7.07 64.85 -3.58
C ASP A 200 7.18 63.36 -3.13
N LYS A 201 6.10 62.65 -3.31
CA LYS A 201 6.08 61.21 -3.12
C LYS A 201 7.05 60.51 -4.09
N PRO A 202 7.48 59.28 -3.81
CA PRO A 202 8.34 58.54 -4.72
C PRO A 202 7.75 58.45 -6.12
N ASN A 203 8.60 58.65 -7.14
CA ASN A 203 8.20 58.53 -8.55
C ASN A 203 7.89 57.11 -8.96
N ASN A 204 8.54 56.11 -8.30
CA ASN A 204 8.31 54.70 -8.51
C ASN A 204 7.50 54.15 -7.35
N HIS A 205 6.35 53.57 -7.63
CA HIS A 205 5.51 52.89 -6.67
C HIS A 205 5.92 51.43 -6.53
N MET A 206 5.90 50.87 -5.32
CA MET A 206 6.09 49.44 -5.05
C MET A 206 4.79 48.68 -5.26
#